data_85b72cc4bbcbc51415d892d4a703cb46
#
_entry.id   85b72cc4bbcbc51415d892d4a703cb46
#
_cell.length_a   1.000
_cell.length_b   1.000
_cell.length_c   1.000
_cell.angle_alpha   90.00
_cell.angle_beta   90.00
_cell.angle_gamma   90.00
#
_symmetry.space_group_name_H-M   'P 1'
#
loop_
_entity.id
_entity.type
_entity.pdbx_description
1 polymer ?
#
loop_
_entity_poly.entity_id
_entity_poly.type
_entity_poly.pdbx_seq_one_letter_code
_entity_poly.pdbx_strand_id
1 'polypeptide(L)'
;PIKSSAASDVYKRQIFDAITYALYDRTSGGARDGNMMRSQYASEDTATYVEYVFSYRGKEYAIRRNPEYMRVGKRKNADGTVRLVKETAKVSLLLPDGKEFQGKKREIDQKIEEIIGLDAGQFTQIAMIAQGDFLKLLHAGSKERKKIFSRIFQTQIYWRMQEELKEQGKALYVSLKENEADIR
;
A
#
# COMPACT_ATOMS: atom_id res chain seq x y z
N PRO A 1 -10.34 21.73 -24.25
CA PRO A 1 -9.49 20.52 -24.20
C PRO A 1 -8.99 20.17 -22.80
N ILE A 2 -8.96 21.11 -21.85
CA ILE A 2 -8.37 20.90 -20.52
C ILE A 2 -9.28 20.11 -19.56
N LYS A 3 -10.59 20.04 -19.83
CA LYS A 3 -11.55 19.30 -18.98
C LYS A 3 -11.42 17.77 -19.06
N SER A 4 -10.80 17.24 -20.07
CA SER A 4 -10.60 15.79 -20.27
C SER A 4 -9.49 15.22 -19.38
N SER A 5 -8.47 16.00 -19.01
CA SER A 5 -7.35 15.56 -18.20
C SER A 5 -7.73 15.32 -16.73
N ALA A 6 -8.50 16.22 -16.12
CA ALA A 6 -8.91 16.10 -14.72
C ALA A 6 -9.81 14.87 -14.45
N ALA A 7 -10.78 14.61 -15.34
CA ALA A 7 -11.63 13.42 -15.24
C ALA A 7 -10.83 12.12 -15.43
N SER A 8 -9.87 12.11 -16.37
CA SER A 8 -8.96 10.98 -16.58
C SER A 8 -8.06 10.72 -15.36
N ASP A 9 -7.58 11.76 -14.70
CA ASP A 9 -6.71 11.64 -13.52
C ASP A 9 -7.48 11.14 -12.29
N VAL A 10 -8.74 11.55 -12.12
CA VAL A 10 -9.63 11.02 -11.08
C VAL A 10 -9.88 9.53 -11.29
N TYR A 11 -10.18 9.12 -12.52
CA TYR A 11 -10.44 7.73 -12.86
C TYR A 11 -9.20 6.84 -12.65
N LYS A 12 -8.03 7.28 -13.09
CA LYS A 12 -6.77 6.56 -12.86
C LYS A 12 -6.50 6.36 -11.36
N ARG A 13 -6.73 7.39 -10.55
CA ARG A 13 -6.55 7.31 -9.10
C ARG A 13 -7.48 6.29 -8.47
N GLN A 14 -8.73 6.20 -8.92
CA GLN A 14 -9.68 5.20 -8.44
C GLN A 14 -9.23 3.76 -8.70
N ILE A 15 -8.63 3.48 -9.86
CA ILE A 15 -8.06 2.17 -10.18
C ILE A 15 -6.91 1.84 -9.22
N PHE A 16 -5.99 2.77 -9.00
CA PHE A 16 -4.88 2.56 -8.06
C PHE A 16 -5.37 2.40 -6.62
N ASP A 17 -6.36 3.18 -6.19
CA ASP A 17 -6.99 3.03 -4.88
C ASP A 17 -7.62 1.64 -4.74
N ALA A 18 -8.29 1.13 -5.76
CA ALA A 18 -8.88 -0.21 -5.76
C ALA A 18 -7.80 -1.31 -5.65
N ILE A 19 -6.70 -1.20 -6.39
CA ILE A 19 -5.58 -2.15 -6.33
C ILE A 19 -4.94 -2.12 -4.93
N THR A 20 -4.63 -0.94 -4.41
CA THR A 20 -4.00 -0.79 -3.09
C THR A 20 -4.95 -1.28 -1.98
N TYR A 21 -6.24 -1.02 -2.12
CA TYR A 21 -7.24 -1.53 -1.19
C TYR A 21 -7.35 -3.05 -1.24
N ALA A 22 -7.38 -3.66 -2.43
CA ALA A 22 -7.41 -5.11 -2.56
C ALA A 22 -6.21 -5.76 -1.86
N LEU A 23 -5.01 -5.26 -2.11
CA LEU A 23 -3.77 -5.84 -1.57
C LEU A 23 -3.57 -5.54 -0.08
N TYR A 24 -3.79 -4.30 0.36
CA TYR A 24 -3.32 -3.82 1.68
C TYR A 24 -4.41 -3.25 2.58
N ASP A 25 -5.70 -3.30 2.17
CA ASP A 25 -6.80 -2.71 2.93
C ASP A 25 -6.65 -1.19 3.18
N ARG A 26 -5.95 -0.50 2.29
CA ARG A 26 -5.67 0.93 2.36
C ARG A 26 -5.86 1.59 1.01
N THR A 27 -6.19 2.87 1.01
CA THR A 27 -6.20 3.67 -0.21
C THR A 27 -4.82 4.29 -0.46
N SER A 28 -4.53 4.57 -1.72
CA SER A 28 -3.24 5.12 -2.16
C SER A 28 -2.87 6.45 -1.49
N GLY A 29 -3.85 7.27 -1.13
CA GLY A 29 -3.66 8.57 -0.48
C GLY A 29 -3.67 8.53 1.05
N GLY A 30 -3.95 7.38 1.66
CA GLY A 30 -4.02 7.22 3.13
C GLY A 30 -5.16 7.97 3.84
N ALA A 31 -5.90 8.81 3.10
CA ALA A 31 -6.93 9.70 3.66
C ALA A 31 -8.35 9.11 3.64
N ARG A 32 -8.53 7.94 3.03
CA ARG A 32 -9.84 7.30 2.88
C ARG A 32 -9.84 5.94 3.57
N ASP A 33 -10.79 5.76 4.48
CA ASP A 33 -11.08 4.45 5.07
C ASP A 33 -11.79 3.52 4.07
N GLY A 34 -11.70 2.21 4.29
CA GLY A 34 -12.37 1.19 3.48
C GLY A 34 -13.87 1.46 3.28
N ASN A 35 -14.54 2.05 4.28
CA ASN A 35 -15.95 2.42 4.21
C ASN A 35 -16.25 3.50 3.15
N MET A 36 -15.28 4.33 2.82
CA MET A 36 -15.40 5.35 1.77
C MET A 36 -15.25 4.79 0.35
N MET A 37 -14.91 3.51 0.21
CA MET A 37 -14.79 2.84 -1.09
C MET A 37 -16.16 2.52 -1.71
N ARG A 38 -17.23 2.51 -0.91
CA ARG A 38 -18.59 2.35 -1.42
C ARG A 38 -19.10 3.65 -1.97
N SER A 39 -19.65 3.62 -3.19
CA SER A 39 -20.34 4.76 -3.78
C SER A 39 -21.58 5.15 -2.95
N GLN A 40 -21.76 6.42 -2.70
CA GLN A 40 -22.96 6.96 -2.04
C GLN A 40 -24.24 6.78 -2.90
N TYR A 41 -24.05 6.55 -4.19
CA TYR A 41 -25.14 6.32 -5.16
C TYR A 41 -25.46 4.84 -5.34
N ALA A 42 -24.70 3.93 -4.71
CA ALA A 42 -24.95 2.50 -4.82
C ALA A 42 -26.20 2.13 -4.03
N SER A 43 -27.13 1.41 -4.67
CA SER A 43 -28.32 0.89 -4.00
C SER A 43 -27.91 -0.13 -2.91
N GLU A 44 -28.75 -0.27 -1.89
CA GLU A 44 -28.43 -1.09 -0.70
C GLU A 44 -28.29 -2.59 -1.01
N ASP A 45 -28.86 -3.08 -2.10
CA ASP A 45 -28.73 -4.45 -2.61
C ASP A 45 -27.50 -4.67 -3.50
N THR A 46 -26.81 -3.59 -3.92
CA THR A 46 -25.57 -3.71 -4.71
C THR A 46 -24.40 -4.11 -3.82
N ALA A 47 -23.78 -5.24 -4.14
CA ALA A 47 -22.55 -5.67 -3.48
C ALA A 47 -21.38 -4.72 -3.78
N THR A 48 -20.56 -4.45 -2.76
CA THR A 48 -19.34 -3.64 -2.90
C THR A 48 -18.14 -4.50 -2.57
N TYR A 49 -17.29 -4.73 -3.57
CA TYR A 49 -16.04 -5.49 -3.41
C TYR A 49 -15.05 -5.09 -4.50
N VAL A 50 -13.80 -5.41 -4.26
CA VAL A 50 -12.73 -5.37 -5.27
C VAL A 50 -12.24 -6.79 -5.46
N GLU A 51 -12.12 -7.21 -6.70
CA GLU A 51 -11.46 -8.45 -7.10
C GLU A 51 -10.27 -8.08 -7.99
N TYR A 52 -9.09 -8.57 -7.62
CA TYR A 52 -7.86 -8.25 -8.31
C TYR A 52 -7.06 -9.53 -8.55
N VAL A 53 -6.80 -9.80 -9.83
CA VAL A 53 -5.98 -10.94 -10.26
C VAL A 53 -4.63 -10.38 -10.71
N PHE A 54 -3.56 -10.98 -10.24
CA PHE A 54 -2.21 -10.54 -10.58
C PHE A 54 -1.25 -11.72 -10.73
N SER A 55 -0.24 -11.55 -11.56
CA SER A 55 0.83 -12.51 -11.72
C SER A 55 2.11 -11.97 -11.07
N TYR A 56 2.74 -12.79 -10.24
CA TYR A 56 4.02 -12.48 -9.61
C TYR A 56 4.96 -13.69 -9.69
N ARG A 57 6.15 -13.47 -10.25
CA ARG A 57 7.16 -14.52 -10.50
C ARG A 57 6.61 -15.73 -11.25
N GLY A 58 5.77 -15.48 -12.26
CA GLY A 58 5.16 -16.52 -13.09
C GLY A 58 4.03 -17.32 -12.42
N LYS A 59 3.57 -16.90 -11.25
CA LYS A 59 2.47 -17.50 -10.50
C LYS A 59 1.30 -16.53 -10.45
N GLU A 60 0.08 -17.03 -10.63
CA GLU A 60 -1.15 -16.24 -10.59
C GLU A 60 -1.80 -16.31 -9.22
N TYR A 61 -2.29 -15.18 -8.76
CA TYR A 61 -2.99 -15.00 -7.50
C TYR A 61 -4.26 -14.18 -7.75
N ALA A 62 -5.34 -14.49 -7.02
CA ALA A 62 -6.53 -13.68 -7.03
C ALA A 62 -6.90 -13.29 -5.59
N ILE A 63 -7.15 -12.01 -5.37
CA ILE A 63 -7.59 -11.49 -4.10
C ILE A 63 -8.96 -10.83 -4.28
N ARG A 64 -9.87 -11.11 -3.34
CA ARG A 64 -11.17 -10.46 -3.26
C ARG A 64 -11.34 -9.86 -1.88
N ARG A 65 -11.67 -8.57 -1.83
CA ARG A 65 -11.86 -7.83 -0.58
C ARG A 65 -13.11 -6.97 -0.66
N ASN A 66 -13.90 -6.96 0.40
CA ASN A 66 -15.02 -6.04 0.56
C ASN A 66 -14.84 -5.18 1.81
N PRO A 67 -15.25 -3.89 1.76
CA PRO A 67 -15.36 -3.06 2.95
C PRO A 67 -16.55 -3.50 3.82
N GLU A 68 -16.64 -2.93 4.98
CA GLU A 68 -17.85 -2.99 5.79
C GLU A 68 -18.90 -2.04 5.23
N TYR A 69 -20.15 -2.49 5.03
CA TYR A 69 -21.25 -1.65 4.57
C TYR A 69 -22.61 -2.21 4.97
N MET A 70 -23.66 -1.38 4.91
CA MET A 70 -25.04 -1.81 5.13
C MET A 70 -25.63 -2.35 3.82
N ARG A 71 -26.32 -3.46 3.89
CA ARG A 71 -27.04 -4.07 2.76
C ARG A 71 -28.44 -4.52 3.16
N VAL A 72 -29.29 -4.73 2.20
CA VAL A 72 -30.60 -5.35 2.38
C VAL A 72 -30.42 -6.77 2.94
N GLY A 73 -31.09 -7.04 4.04
CA GLY A 73 -31.17 -8.38 4.63
C GLY A 73 -32.11 -9.31 3.85
N LYS A 74 -31.86 -10.61 3.95
CA LYS A 74 -32.71 -11.63 3.32
C LYS A 74 -34.11 -11.72 3.95
N ARG A 75 -34.29 -11.25 5.18
CA ARG A 75 -35.55 -11.25 5.91
C ARG A 75 -36.04 -9.82 6.10
N LYS A 76 -37.37 -9.62 5.95
CA LYS A 76 -38.01 -8.35 6.28
C LYS A 76 -38.22 -8.24 7.80
N ASN A 77 -38.40 -7.04 8.30
CA ASN A 77 -38.86 -6.79 9.66
C ASN A 77 -40.32 -7.30 9.86
N ALA A 78 -40.76 -7.40 11.11
CA ALA A 78 -42.12 -7.85 11.42
C ALA A 78 -43.23 -6.90 10.86
N ASP A 79 -42.88 -5.66 10.61
CA ASP A 79 -43.76 -4.62 10.00
C ASP A 79 -43.73 -4.62 8.45
N GLY A 80 -43.03 -5.57 7.84
CA GLY A 80 -42.88 -5.69 6.37
C GLY A 80 -41.83 -4.76 5.76
N THR A 81 -41.18 -3.91 6.56
CA THR A 81 -40.12 -3.01 6.08
C THR A 81 -38.81 -3.74 5.74
N VAL A 82 -38.00 -3.13 4.92
CA VAL A 82 -36.68 -3.67 4.54
C VAL A 82 -35.76 -3.64 5.75
N ARG A 83 -35.21 -4.79 6.10
CA ARG A 83 -34.22 -4.90 7.16
C ARG A 83 -32.82 -4.66 6.60
N LEU A 84 -32.13 -3.64 7.10
CA LEU A 84 -30.73 -3.43 6.81
C LEU A 84 -29.84 -4.29 7.72
N VAL A 85 -28.87 -4.95 7.13
CA VAL A 85 -27.91 -5.82 7.82
C VAL A 85 -26.50 -5.34 7.49
N LYS A 86 -25.66 -5.34 8.49
CA LYS A 86 -24.24 -4.99 8.34
C LYS A 86 -23.50 -6.14 7.65
N GLU A 87 -22.93 -5.91 6.48
CA GLU A 87 -21.95 -6.80 5.86
C GLU A 87 -20.59 -6.47 6.42
N THR A 88 -19.94 -7.44 7.02
CA THR A 88 -18.60 -7.29 7.60
C THR A 88 -17.53 -7.27 6.53
N ALA A 89 -16.44 -6.54 6.77
CA ALA A 89 -15.27 -6.55 5.91
C ALA A 89 -14.67 -7.96 5.86
N LYS A 90 -14.41 -8.46 4.64
CA LYS A 90 -13.83 -9.80 4.39
C LYS A 90 -12.72 -9.69 3.36
N VAL A 91 -11.82 -10.64 3.41
CA VAL A 91 -10.77 -10.83 2.41
C VAL A 91 -10.62 -12.32 2.15
N SER A 92 -10.40 -12.69 0.90
CA SER A 92 -10.01 -14.04 0.48
C SER A 92 -8.85 -13.94 -0.52
N LEU A 93 -7.94 -14.90 -0.45
CA LEU A 93 -6.76 -15.00 -1.31
C LEU A 93 -6.73 -16.38 -1.94
N LEU A 94 -6.81 -16.43 -3.27
CA LEU A 94 -6.64 -17.64 -4.04
C LEU A 94 -5.16 -17.78 -4.42
N LEU A 95 -4.58 -18.94 -4.10
CA LEU A 95 -3.20 -19.28 -4.40
C LEU A 95 -3.07 -19.89 -5.80
N PRO A 96 -1.84 -19.97 -6.38
CA PRO A 96 -1.60 -20.51 -7.71
C PRO A 96 -2.02 -21.98 -7.91
N ASP A 97 -2.15 -22.74 -6.83
CA ASP A 97 -2.63 -24.11 -6.84
C ASP A 97 -4.17 -24.22 -6.89
N GLY A 98 -4.87 -23.09 -7.02
CA GLY A 98 -6.33 -23.02 -7.04
C GLY A 98 -6.98 -23.14 -5.67
N LYS A 99 -6.21 -23.19 -4.58
CA LYS A 99 -6.75 -23.26 -3.22
C LYS A 99 -6.85 -21.90 -2.59
N GLU A 100 -7.92 -21.69 -1.84
CA GLU A 100 -8.08 -20.51 -1.02
C GLU A 100 -7.18 -20.62 0.23
N PHE A 101 -6.39 -19.56 0.48
CA PHE A 101 -5.56 -19.47 1.68
C PHE A 101 -6.44 -19.38 2.92
N GLN A 102 -6.35 -20.40 3.79
CA GLN A 102 -7.11 -20.47 5.03
C GLN A 102 -6.40 -19.67 6.12
N GLY A 103 -7.02 -18.56 6.54
CA GLY A 103 -6.45 -17.70 7.56
C GLY A 103 -7.36 -16.54 7.94
N LYS A 104 -7.06 -15.91 9.06
CA LYS A 104 -7.72 -14.67 9.46
C LYS A 104 -7.23 -13.51 8.57
N LYS A 105 -7.99 -12.43 8.52
CA LYS A 105 -7.66 -11.22 7.75
C LYS A 105 -6.18 -10.83 7.88
N ARG A 106 -5.65 -10.76 9.11
CA ARG A 106 -4.26 -10.39 9.37
C ARG A 106 -3.24 -11.37 8.75
N GLU A 107 -3.54 -12.65 8.77
CA GLU A 107 -2.66 -13.69 8.19
C GLU A 107 -2.65 -13.60 6.66
N ILE A 108 -3.81 -13.30 6.06
CA ILE A 108 -3.93 -13.05 4.62
C ILE A 108 -3.13 -11.79 4.23
N ASP A 109 -3.26 -10.70 4.99
CA ASP A 109 -2.53 -9.45 4.75
C ASP A 109 -1.00 -9.68 4.84
N GLN A 110 -0.52 -10.41 5.86
CA GLN A 110 0.87 -10.81 5.97
C GLN A 110 1.33 -11.68 4.80
N LYS A 111 0.48 -12.61 4.36
CA LYS A 111 0.79 -13.48 3.22
C LYS A 111 0.95 -12.70 1.92
N ILE A 112 0.15 -11.66 1.72
CA ILE A 112 0.26 -10.77 0.56
C ILE A 112 1.59 -9.99 0.62
N GLU A 113 1.97 -9.45 1.78
CA GLU A 113 3.26 -8.79 1.97
C GLU A 113 4.44 -9.74 1.72
N GLU A 114 4.36 -11.00 2.16
CA GLU A 114 5.37 -12.03 1.86
C GLU A 114 5.48 -12.33 0.35
N ILE A 115 4.34 -12.44 -0.34
CA ILE A 115 4.31 -12.74 -1.78
C ILE A 115 4.93 -11.58 -2.56
N ILE A 116 4.48 -10.35 -2.30
CA ILE A 116 4.90 -9.16 -3.05
C ILE A 116 6.27 -8.68 -2.60
N GLY A 117 6.63 -8.87 -1.33
CA GLY A 117 7.89 -8.40 -0.74
C GLY A 117 7.91 -6.90 -0.44
N LEU A 118 6.74 -6.25 -0.43
CA LEU A 118 6.58 -4.82 -0.17
C LEU A 118 5.44 -4.60 0.81
N ASP A 119 5.62 -3.70 1.76
CA ASP A 119 4.52 -3.18 2.56
C ASP A 119 3.65 -2.16 1.79
N ALA A 120 2.51 -1.78 2.34
CA ALA A 120 1.56 -0.85 1.72
C ALA A 120 2.20 0.50 1.37
N GLY A 121 3.08 1.02 2.21
CA GLY A 121 3.77 2.29 2.00
C GLY A 121 4.77 2.19 0.86
N GLN A 122 5.57 1.14 0.84
CA GLN A 122 6.55 0.86 -0.21
C GLN A 122 5.85 0.63 -1.56
N PHE A 123 4.79 -0.17 -1.56
CA PHE A 123 4.01 -0.41 -2.78
C PHE A 123 3.43 0.89 -3.35
N THR A 124 2.81 1.70 -2.51
CA THR A 124 2.25 2.99 -2.93
C THR A 124 3.32 3.92 -3.48
N GLN A 125 4.49 3.97 -2.86
CA GLN A 125 5.60 4.81 -3.33
C GLN A 125 6.17 4.36 -4.67
N ILE A 126 6.21 3.06 -4.94
CA ILE A 126 6.78 2.48 -6.17
C ILE A 126 5.74 2.45 -7.28
N ALA A 127 4.54 1.91 -7.01
CA ALA A 127 3.49 1.72 -8.01
C ALA A 127 2.78 3.02 -8.38
N MET A 128 2.77 4.00 -7.46
CA MET A 128 2.10 5.27 -7.64
C MET A 128 3.10 6.44 -7.73
N ILE A 129 4.12 6.29 -8.54
CA ILE A 129 4.89 7.46 -8.96
C ILE A 129 3.91 8.37 -9.71
N ALA A 130 3.35 9.33 -8.98
CA ALA A 130 2.38 10.26 -9.53
C ALA A 130 2.98 10.89 -10.80
N GLN A 131 2.16 11.09 -11.81
CA GLN A 131 2.57 11.56 -13.13
C GLN A 131 3.47 12.82 -13.08
N GLY A 132 3.29 13.66 -12.04
CA GLY A 132 4.15 14.82 -11.78
C GLY A 132 5.50 14.50 -11.11
N ASP A 133 5.56 13.45 -10.29
CA ASP A 133 6.81 13.08 -9.60
C ASP A 133 7.75 12.29 -10.50
N PHE A 134 7.22 11.57 -11.51
CA PHE A 134 8.05 10.97 -12.55
C PHE A 134 8.74 12.03 -13.42
N LEU A 135 8.03 13.08 -13.82
CA LEU A 135 8.62 14.21 -14.54
C LEU A 135 9.65 14.96 -13.67
N LYS A 136 9.37 15.17 -12.39
CA LYS A 136 10.34 15.73 -11.46
C LYS A 136 11.59 14.86 -11.35
N LEU A 137 11.43 13.52 -11.32
CA LEU A 137 12.56 12.60 -11.31
C LEU A 137 13.43 12.71 -12.57
N LEU A 138 12.81 12.84 -13.75
CA LEU A 138 13.52 13.01 -15.02
C LEU A 138 14.30 14.33 -15.10
N HIS A 139 13.71 15.41 -14.61
CA HIS A 139 14.30 16.76 -14.64
C HIS A 139 15.15 17.09 -13.41
N ALA A 140 15.10 16.28 -12.36
CA ALA A 140 15.84 16.50 -11.13
C ALA A 140 17.35 16.36 -11.34
N GLY A 141 18.13 17.23 -10.69
CA GLY A 141 19.58 17.06 -10.60
C GLY A 141 19.97 15.82 -9.77
N SER A 142 21.25 15.40 -9.89
CA SER A 142 21.71 14.15 -9.25
C SER A 142 21.46 14.09 -7.73
N LYS A 143 21.55 15.20 -7.02
CA LYS A 143 21.28 15.30 -5.58
C LYS A 143 19.79 15.07 -5.26
N GLU A 144 18.92 15.60 -6.07
CA GLU A 144 17.46 15.51 -5.91
C GLU A 144 16.96 14.10 -6.27
N ARG A 145 17.48 13.51 -7.36
CA ARG A 145 17.25 12.10 -7.72
C ARG A 145 17.64 11.17 -6.57
N LYS A 146 18.84 11.36 -6.00
CA LYS A 146 19.30 10.56 -4.86
C LYS A 146 18.32 10.65 -3.68
N LYS A 147 17.77 11.82 -3.41
CA LYS A 147 16.79 12.04 -2.32
C LYS A 147 15.46 11.33 -2.60
N ILE A 148 14.97 11.37 -3.84
CA ILE A 148 13.75 10.70 -4.28
C ILE A 148 13.94 9.17 -4.19
N PHE A 149 15.03 8.64 -4.75
CA PHE A 149 15.35 7.21 -4.68
C PHE A 149 15.56 6.73 -3.23
N SER A 150 16.24 7.52 -2.40
CA SER A 150 16.41 7.21 -0.98
C SER A 150 15.08 7.08 -0.24
N ARG A 151 14.08 7.88 -0.64
CA ARG A 151 12.72 7.78 -0.09
C ARG A 151 12.00 6.54 -0.60
N ILE A 152 12.05 6.28 -1.92
CA ILE A 152 11.39 5.13 -2.56
C ILE A 152 11.92 3.81 -2.02
N PHE A 153 13.24 3.67 -1.93
CA PHE A 153 13.89 2.44 -1.49
C PHE A 153 14.17 2.40 0.02
N GLN A 154 13.69 3.38 0.78
CA GLN A 154 13.90 3.49 2.23
C GLN A 154 15.37 3.31 2.67
N THR A 155 16.31 3.73 1.85
CA THR A 155 17.74 3.57 2.12
C THR A 155 18.27 4.49 3.22
N GLN A 156 17.40 5.27 3.87
CA GLN A 156 17.75 6.16 4.97
C GLN A 156 18.37 5.41 6.16
N ILE A 157 17.96 4.16 6.38
CA ILE A 157 18.52 3.33 7.46
C ILE A 157 20.01 3.05 7.21
N TYR A 158 20.37 2.71 5.97
CA TYR A 158 21.78 2.46 5.60
C TYR A 158 22.63 3.73 5.69
N TRP A 159 22.05 4.87 5.34
CA TRP A 159 22.73 6.15 5.48
C TRP A 159 22.99 6.50 6.97
N ARG A 160 22.02 6.28 7.87
CA ARG A 160 22.22 6.45 9.32
C ARG A 160 23.30 5.52 9.84
N MET A 161 23.28 4.26 9.46
CA MET A 161 24.33 3.30 9.88
C MET A 161 25.70 3.76 9.38
N GLN A 162 25.81 4.26 8.17
CA GLN A 162 27.06 4.76 7.61
C GLN A 162 27.58 5.98 8.35
N GLU A 163 26.73 6.93 8.71
CA GLU A 163 27.12 8.10 9.49
C GLU A 163 27.54 7.74 10.91
N GLU A 164 26.80 6.85 11.57
CA GLU A 164 27.14 6.33 12.89
C GLU A 164 28.50 5.64 12.90
N LEU A 165 28.77 4.78 11.93
CA LEU A 165 30.05 4.11 11.79
C LEU A 165 31.21 5.10 11.52
N LYS A 166 30.98 6.15 10.75
CA LYS A 166 31.97 7.20 10.54
C LYS A 166 32.29 7.96 11.83
N GLU A 167 31.27 8.28 12.62
CA GLU A 167 31.46 9.00 13.89
C GLU A 167 32.22 8.13 14.90
N GLN A 168 31.83 6.87 15.02
CA GLN A 168 32.57 5.90 15.87
C GLN A 168 34.03 5.72 15.39
N GLY A 169 34.25 5.64 14.09
CA GLY A 169 35.58 5.54 13.53
C GLY A 169 36.45 6.79 13.82
N LYS A 170 35.86 7.98 13.76
CA LYS A 170 36.54 9.23 14.13
C LYS A 170 36.89 9.25 15.63
N ALA A 171 35.96 8.87 16.49
CA ALA A 171 36.20 8.84 17.92
C ALA A 171 37.31 7.86 18.30
N LEU A 172 37.32 6.66 17.72
CA LEU A 172 38.38 5.69 17.91
C LEU A 172 39.73 6.18 17.40
N TYR A 173 39.76 6.86 16.27
CA TYR A 173 40.99 7.45 15.73
C TYR A 173 41.59 8.54 16.62
N VAL A 174 40.75 9.39 17.22
CA VAL A 174 41.18 10.40 18.18
C VAL A 174 41.75 9.74 19.44
N SER A 175 41.04 8.79 20.01
CA SER A 175 41.47 8.02 21.19
C SER A 175 42.78 7.27 20.96
N LEU A 176 42.98 6.72 19.78
CA LEU A 176 44.22 6.04 19.39
C LEU A 176 45.39 7.05 19.32
N LYS A 177 45.18 8.24 18.77
CA LYS A 177 46.20 9.29 18.74
C LYS A 177 46.57 9.82 20.11
N GLU A 178 45.59 9.98 20.99
CA GLU A 178 45.81 10.38 22.38
C GLU A 178 46.67 9.32 23.11
N ASN A 179 46.32 8.05 23.00
CA ASN A 179 47.10 6.96 23.59
C ASN A 179 48.51 6.87 23.03
N GLU A 180 48.72 7.09 21.70
CA GLU A 180 50.05 7.11 21.10
C GLU A 180 50.88 8.31 21.61
N ALA A 181 50.28 9.45 21.95
CA ALA A 181 50.96 10.59 22.49
C ALA A 181 51.38 10.36 23.95
N ASP A 182 50.57 9.65 24.73
CA ASP A 182 50.86 9.34 26.15
C ASP A 182 51.94 8.28 26.35
N ILE A 183 52.26 7.50 25.30
CA ILE A 183 53.29 6.47 25.30
C ILE A 183 54.68 7.05 24.92
N ARG A 184 54.75 8.29 24.43
CA ARG A 184 56.02 8.95 24.06
C ARG A 184 56.52 9.83 25.19
#